data_37dea57d771374894c4bdc48dc4e778a
#
_entry.id   37dea57d771374894c4bdc48dc4e778a
#
_cell.length_a   1.000
_cell.length_b   1.000
_cell.length_c   1.000
_cell.angle_alpha   90.00
_cell.angle_beta   90.00
_cell.angle_gamma   90.00
#
_symmetry.space_group_name_H-M   'P 1'
#
loop_
_entity.id
_entity.type
_entity.pdbx_description
1 polymer ?
#
loop_
_entity_poly.entity_id
_entity_poly.type
_entity_poly.pdbx_seq_one_letter_code
_entity_poly.pdbx_strand_id
1 'polypeptide(L)'
;MTIALYCPMNPPDHPVASGDREVARLLGRIIDRLGETPVLASRLRTWRATPDSATSAALEAESSCEADRLVASWRDARDRPTAWITYHLYHKAPDWIGPAVTRALDIPYIVIEASRAAKRATGPWAPGFAA
;
A
#
# COMPACT_ATOMS: atom_id res chain seq x y z
N MET A 1 -1.22 -2.49 19.99
CA MET A 1 -1.54 -1.40 19.05
C MET A 1 -1.71 -1.96 17.65
N THR A 2 -2.38 -1.27 16.77
CA THR A 2 -2.65 -1.74 15.42
C THR A 2 -1.67 -1.14 14.43
N ILE A 3 -1.11 -1.99 13.55
CA ILE A 3 -0.23 -1.57 12.45
C ILE A 3 -0.94 -1.92 11.14
N ALA A 4 -1.18 -0.93 10.30
CA ALA A 4 -1.74 -1.14 8.97
C ALA A 4 -0.66 -1.66 8.02
N LEU A 5 -0.96 -2.73 7.29
CA LEU A 5 -0.08 -3.30 6.27
C LEU A 5 -0.76 -3.21 4.91
N TYR A 6 -0.04 -2.71 3.93
CA TYR A 6 -0.52 -2.64 2.54
C TYR A 6 0.51 -3.20 1.58
N CYS A 7 0.05 -4.00 0.64
CA CYS A 7 0.88 -4.66 -0.36
C CYS A 7 0.29 -4.39 -1.75
N PRO A 8 0.68 -3.30 -2.42
CA PRO A 8 0.08 -2.90 -3.69
C PRO A 8 0.29 -3.90 -4.83
N MET A 9 1.30 -4.75 -4.73
CA MET A 9 1.57 -5.78 -5.73
C MET A 9 0.71 -7.03 -5.51
N ASN A 10 0.85 -7.67 -4.34
CA ASN A 10 0.07 -8.85 -3.97
C ASN A 10 -0.23 -8.84 -2.47
N PRO A 11 -1.50 -8.80 -2.07
CA PRO A 11 -1.84 -8.91 -0.67
C PRO A 11 -1.49 -10.30 -0.11
N PRO A 12 -1.34 -10.46 1.21
CA PRO A 12 -0.96 -11.74 1.82
C PRO A 12 -2.00 -12.84 1.63
N ASP A 13 -3.24 -12.49 1.34
CA ASP A 13 -4.32 -13.42 1.06
C ASP A 13 -4.62 -13.60 -0.45
N HIS A 14 -3.72 -13.13 -1.31
CA HIS A 14 -3.86 -13.32 -2.76
C HIS A 14 -3.90 -14.81 -3.11
N PRO A 15 -4.82 -15.27 -3.97
CA PRO A 15 -5.00 -16.71 -4.25
C PRO A 15 -3.80 -17.38 -4.93
N VAL A 16 -3.02 -16.60 -5.68
CA VAL A 16 -1.83 -17.15 -6.38
C VAL A 16 -0.61 -17.02 -5.48
N ALA A 17 0.09 -18.12 -5.26
CA ALA A 17 1.34 -18.12 -4.51
C ALA A 17 2.42 -17.32 -5.23
N SER A 18 3.18 -16.53 -4.48
CA SER A 18 4.32 -15.75 -4.98
C SER A 18 5.27 -15.43 -3.83
N GLY A 19 6.51 -15.07 -4.17
CA GLY A 19 7.48 -14.62 -3.17
C GLY A 19 6.97 -13.40 -2.39
N ASP A 20 6.36 -12.45 -3.08
CA ASP A 20 5.78 -11.25 -2.48
C ASP A 20 4.69 -11.60 -1.47
N ARG A 21 3.79 -12.51 -1.82
CA ARG A 21 2.76 -12.97 -0.90
C ARG A 21 3.36 -13.57 0.37
N GLU A 22 4.39 -14.38 0.22
CA GLU A 22 5.04 -15.03 1.36
C GLU A 22 5.77 -14.02 2.26
N VAL A 23 6.43 -13.02 1.68
CA VAL A 23 7.07 -11.95 2.46
C VAL A 23 6.01 -11.09 3.16
N ALA A 24 4.89 -10.79 2.50
CA ALA A 24 3.79 -10.06 3.12
C ALA A 24 3.23 -10.81 4.34
N ARG A 25 3.07 -12.13 4.23
CA ARG A 25 2.67 -12.99 5.35
C ARG A 25 3.70 -12.99 6.47
N LEU A 26 4.98 -13.05 6.13
CA LEU A 26 6.07 -12.98 7.10
C LEU A 26 6.05 -11.66 7.87
N LEU A 27 5.84 -10.54 7.19
CA LEU A 27 5.72 -9.23 7.84
C LEU A 27 4.55 -9.19 8.83
N GLY A 28 3.41 -9.75 8.46
CA GLY A 28 2.28 -9.87 9.37
C GLY A 28 2.63 -10.66 10.63
N ARG A 29 3.33 -11.79 10.47
CA ARG A 29 3.79 -12.59 11.61
C ARG A 29 4.81 -11.86 12.48
N ILE A 30 5.71 -11.09 11.87
CA ILE A 30 6.69 -10.28 12.62
C ILE A 30 5.98 -9.23 13.46
N ILE A 31 5.03 -8.52 12.88
CA ILE A 31 4.23 -7.49 13.58
C ILE A 31 3.51 -8.14 14.79
N ASP A 32 2.89 -9.28 14.57
CA ASP A 32 2.18 -10.02 15.62
C ASP A 32 3.15 -10.45 16.75
N ARG A 33 4.33 -10.94 16.40
CA ARG A 33 5.35 -11.34 17.37
C ARG A 33 5.93 -10.17 18.17
N LEU A 34 5.88 -8.97 17.63
CA LEU A 34 6.29 -7.76 18.34
C LEU A 34 5.22 -7.26 19.34
N GLY A 35 4.09 -7.97 19.44
CA GLY A 35 3.00 -7.57 20.32
C GLY A 35 2.03 -6.57 19.71
N GLU A 36 2.17 -6.29 18.41
CA GLU A 36 1.28 -5.40 17.69
C GLU A 36 0.26 -6.22 16.87
N THR A 37 -0.86 -5.61 16.52
CA THR A 37 -1.89 -6.28 15.71
C THR A 37 -1.78 -5.85 14.26
N PRO A 38 -1.41 -6.75 13.34
CA PRO A 38 -1.39 -6.41 11.91
C PRO A 38 -2.81 -6.39 11.35
N VAL A 39 -3.10 -5.36 10.56
CA VAL A 39 -4.37 -5.24 9.83
C VAL A 39 -4.05 -5.00 8.37
N LEU A 40 -4.61 -5.82 7.49
CA LEU A 40 -4.52 -5.58 6.06
C LEU A 40 -5.39 -4.36 5.71
N ALA A 41 -4.73 -3.27 5.32
CA ALA A 41 -5.41 -2.00 5.07
C ALA A 41 -6.33 -2.07 3.84
N SER A 42 -5.85 -2.66 2.76
CA SER A 42 -6.60 -2.78 1.51
C SER A 42 -6.11 -3.96 0.68
N ARG A 43 -7.00 -4.54 -0.11
CA ARG A 43 -6.67 -5.58 -1.10
C ARG A 43 -6.53 -5.02 -2.51
N LEU A 44 -6.61 -3.70 -2.66
CA LEU A 44 -6.50 -3.06 -3.97
C LEU A 44 -5.09 -3.28 -4.54
N ARG A 45 -5.04 -3.94 -5.70
CA ARG A 45 -3.78 -4.15 -6.43
C ARG A 45 -3.60 -3.04 -7.43
N THR A 46 -2.47 -2.34 -7.33
CA THR A 46 -2.08 -1.31 -8.30
C THR A 46 -1.06 -1.83 -9.31
N TRP A 47 -0.60 -3.09 -9.14
CA TRP A 47 0.39 -3.68 -10.03
C TRP A 47 -0.13 -3.83 -11.45
N ARG A 48 0.72 -3.44 -12.41
CA ARG A 48 0.46 -3.60 -13.84
C ARG A 48 1.73 -4.00 -14.56
N ALA A 49 1.62 -4.93 -15.50
CA ALA A 49 2.75 -5.39 -16.30
C ALA A 49 3.22 -4.33 -17.29
N THR A 50 2.28 -3.59 -17.88
CA THR A 50 2.53 -2.58 -18.92
C THR A 50 1.93 -1.23 -18.55
N PRO A 51 2.54 -0.11 -19.01
CA PRO A 51 1.99 1.21 -18.76
C PRO A 51 0.71 1.44 -19.57
N ASP A 52 -0.29 2.01 -18.91
CA ASP A 52 -1.55 2.42 -19.52
C ASP A 52 -2.09 3.61 -18.73
N SER A 53 -2.15 4.78 -19.37
CA SER A 53 -2.57 6.01 -18.70
C SER A 53 -4.03 5.98 -18.24
N ALA A 54 -4.92 5.37 -19.01
CA ALA A 54 -6.32 5.23 -18.63
C ALA A 54 -6.48 4.32 -17.41
N THR A 55 -5.80 3.19 -17.38
CA THR A 55 -5.79 2.28 -16.23
C THR A 55 -5.13 2.93 -15.02
N SER A 56 -4.05 3.70 -15.20
CA SER A 56 -3.41 4.45 -14.11
C SER A 56 -4.37 5.44 -13.48
N ALA A 57 -5.08 6.23 -14.29
CA ALA A 57 -6.05 7.20 -13.80
C ALA A 57 -7.19 6.53 -13.03
N ALA A 58 -7.70 5.40 -13.55
CA ALA A 58 -8.74 4.63 -12.88
C ALA A 58 -8.27 4.07 -11.53
N LEU A 59 -7.06 3.50 -11.47
CA LEU A 59 -6.49 2.97 -10.23
C LEU A 59 -6.20 4.08 -9.21
N GLU A 60 -5.74 5.24 -9.67
CA GLU A 60 -5.50 6.38 -8.80
C GLU A 60 -6.81 6.89 -8.20
N ALA A 61 -7.88 6.99 -9.00
CA ALA A 61 -9.21 7.38 -8.53
C ALA A 61 -9.78 6.36 -7.54
N GLU A 62 -9.65 5.08 -7.83
CA GLU A 62 -10.08 3.99 -6.95
C GLU A 62 -9.29 4.00 -5.63
N SER A 63 -7.98 4.26 -5.70
CA SER A 63 -7.13 4.41 -4.53
C SER A 63 -7.55 5.59 -3.66
N SER A 64 -7.93 6.70 -4.27
CA SER A 64 -8.42 7.88 -3.54
C SER A 64 -9.71 7.56 -2.78
N CYS A 65 -10.66 6.86 -3.41
CA CYS A 65 -11.88 6.41 -2.75
C CYS A 65 -11.57 5.45 -1.59
N GLU A 66 -10.63 4.54 -1.79
CA GLU A 66 -10.21 3.59 -0.76
C GLU A 66 -9.56 4.30 0.43
N ALA A 67 -8.71 5.31 0.15
CA ALA A 67 -8.10 6.13 1.20
C ALA A 67 -9.18 6.87 2.02
N ASP A 68 -10.14 7.48 1.36
CA ASP A 68 -11.24 8.19 2.03
C ASP A 68 -12.05 7.24 2.92
N ARG A 69 -12.33 6.04 2.44
CA ARG A 69 -13.05 4.99 3.19
C ARG A 69 -12.28 4.60 4.45
N LEU A 70 -10.97 4.38 4.32
CA LEU A 70 -10.12 4.01 5.45
C LEU A 70 -10.02 5.12 6.50
N VAL A 71 -9.84 6.35 6.07
CA VAL A 71 -9.78 7.51 6.97
C VAL A 71 -11.09 7.66 7.74
N ALA A 72 -12.24 7.57 7.05
CA ALA A 72 -13.54 7.65 7.70
C ALA A 72 -13.75 6.52 8.73
N SER A 73 -13.32 5.30 8.39
CA SER A 73 -13.41 4.14 9.26
C SER A 73 -12.53 4.22 10.51
N TRP A 74 -11.34 4.81 10.39
CA TRP A 74 -10.34 4.77 11.46
C TRP A 74 -10.21 6.04 12.30
N ARG A 75 -10.68 7.17 11.81
CA ARG A 75 -10.42 8.47 12.45
C ARG A 75 -10.75 8.49 13.94
N ASP A 76 -11.90 7.96 14.32
CA ASP A 76 -12.37 7.95 15.70
C ASP A 76 -12.43 6.53 16.31
N ALA A 77 -11.85 5.55 15.64
CA ALA A 77 -11.85 4.17 16.10
C ALA A 77 -10.80 3.94 17.20
N ARG A 78 -11.12 3.10 18.19
CA ARG A 78 -10.18 2.72 19.24
C ARG A 78 -8.98 1.97 18.71
N ASP A 79 -9.21 1.13 17.69
CA ASP A 79 -8.21 0.28 17.05
C ASP A 79 -7.58 0.94 15.82
N ARG A 80 -7.68 2.26 15.71
CA ARG A 80 -7.03 2.97 14.58
C ARG A 80 -5.54 2.65 14.55
N PRO A 81 -4.96 2.50 13.36
CA PRO A 81 -3.53 2.19 13.27
C PRO A 81 -2.67 3.31 13.85
N THR A 82 -1.56 2.93 14.47
CA THR A 82 -0.54 3.86 14.97
C THR A 82 0.63 4.02 14.01
N ALA A 83 0.70 3.16 12.97
CA ALA A 83 1.66 3.26 11.89
C ALA A 83 1.13 2.52 10.66
N TRP A 84 1.70 2.83 9.52
CA TRP A 84 1.38 2.19 8.24
C TRP A 84 2.65 1.66 7.60
N ILE A 85 2.63 0.42 7.15
CA ILE A 85 3.73 -0.21 6.42
C ILE A 85 3.24 -0.59 5.03
N THR A 86 3.92 -0.09 4.01
CA THR A 86 3.74 -0.54 2.62
C THR A 86 4.92 -1.42 2.23
N TYR A 87 4.62 -2.62 1.75
CA TYR A 87 5.61 -3.57 1.29
C TYR A 87 5.66 -3.61 -0.23
N HIS A 88 6.87 -3.48 -0.78
CA HIS A 88 7.21 -3.57 -2.19
C HIS A 88 6.58 -2.45 -3.02
N LEU A 89 7.18 -1.28 -2.93
CA LEU A 89 6.76 -0.06 -3.64
C LEU A 89 7.67 0.18 -4.84
N TYR A 90 7.09 0.29 -6.04
CA TYR A 90 7.81 0.70 -7.25
C TYR A 90 6.83 1.20 -8.32
N HIS A 91 7.34 1.67 -9.48
CA HIS A 91 6.49 2.32 -10.50
C HIS A 91 5.38 1.44 -11.10
N LYS A 92 5.55 0.11 -11.09
CA LYS A 92 4.50 -0.83 -11.55
C LYS A 92 3.48 -1.19 -10.48
N ALA A 93 3.79 -0.91 -9.22
CA ALA A 93 2.91 -1.15 -8.09
C ALA A 93 2.98 0.07 -7.14
N PRO A 94 2.44 1.22 -7.56
CA PRO A 94 2.48 2.44 -6.76
C PRO A 94 1.53 2.37 -5.57
N ASP A 95 1.83 3.16 -4.53
CA ASP A 95 0.95 3.34 -3.38
C ASP A 95 0.37 4.75 -3.38
N TRP A 96 -0.87 4.88 -3.80
CA TRP A 96 -1.64 6.13 -3.70
C TRP A 96 -2.53 6.17 -2.45
N ILE A 97 -2.57 5.10 -1.66
CA ILE A 97 -3.43 5.00 -0.46
C ILE A 97 -2.68 5.42 0.79
N GLY A 98 -1.52 4.80 1.05
CA GLY A 98 -0.77 4.99 2.28
C GLY A 98 -0.42 6.43 2.61
N PRO A 99 0.19 7.19 1.68
CA PRO A 99 0.53 8.60 1.93
C PRO A 99 -0.69 9.46 2.28
N ALA A 100 -1.83 9.23 1.62
CA ALA A 100 -3.07 9.98 1.90
C ALA A 100 -3.61 9.65 3.30
N VAL A 101 -3.69 8.37 3.64
CA VAL A 101 -4.21 7.92 4.94
C VAL A 101 -3.29 8.36 6.09
N THR A 102 -2.00 8.18 5.94
CA THR A 102 -1.04 8.53 7.01
C THR A 102 -1.00 10.03 7.28
N ARG A 103 -1.14 10.83 6.23
CA ARG A 103 -1.24 12.29 6.37
C ARG A 103 -2.51 12.69 7.09
N ALA A 104 -3.65 12.10 6.71
CA ALA A 104 -4.94 12.41 7.31
C ALA A 104 -5.04 11.98 8.78
N LEU A 105 -4.42 10.87 9.14
CA LEU A 105 -4.42 10.32 10.50
C LEU A 105 -3.22 10.75 11.35
N ASP A 106 -2.26 11.44 10.76
CA ASP A 106 -1.02 11.88 11.42
C ASP A 106 -0.26 10.71 12.05
N ILE A 107 -0.01 9.67 11.24
CA ILE A 107 0.74 8.47 11.65
C ILE A 107 1.95 8.25 10.73
N PRO A 108 2.99 7.54 11.20
CA PRO A 108 4.16 7.24 10.37
C PRO A 108 3.81 6.39 9.15
N TYR A 109 4.45 6.73 8.03
CA TYR A 109 4.42 5.96 6.79
C TYR A 109 5.78 5.29 6.58
N ILE A 110 5.80 3.98 6.55
CA ILE A 110 7.01 3.17 6.45
C ILE A 110 6.94 2.34 5.17
N VAL A 111 8.01 2.36 4.40
CA VAL A 111 8.12 1.54 3.18
C VAL A 111 9.21 0.50 3.38
N ILE A 112 8.87 -0.75 3.13
CA ILE A 112 9.80 -1.87 3.12
C ILE A 112 9.95 -2.33 1.69
N GLU A 113 11.18 -2.40 1.20
CA GLU A 113 11.54 -2.75 -0.17
C GLU A 113 10.94 -1.79 -1.20
N ALA A 114 11.57 -0.62 -1.30
CA ALA A 114 11.27 0.37 -2.32
C ALA A 114 12.32 0.33 -3.41
N SER A 115 11.89 0.40 -4.68
CA SER A 115 12.78 0.62 -5.80
C SER A 115 12.33 1.82 -6.62
N ARG A 116 13.29 2.61 -7.05
CA ARG A 116 13.04 3.84 -7.79
C ARG A 116 14.02 3.98 -8.95
N ALA A 117 13.48 4.11 -10.15
CA ALA A 117 14.28 4.31 -11.36
C ALA A 117 14.00 5.73 -11.89
N ALA A 118 14.97 6.64 -11.82
CA ALA A 118 14.79 8.04 -12.22
C ALA A 118 14.29 8.21 -13.67
N LYS A 119 14.64 7.28 -14.56
CA LYS A 119 14.12 7.25 -15.94
C LYS A 119 12.60 7.11 -16.03
N ARG A 120 11.94 6.69 -14.96
CA ARG A 120 10.48 6.52 -14.88
C ARG A 120 9.76 7.77 -14.38
N ALA A 121 10.49 8.83 -14.03
CA ALA A 121 9.91 10.12 -13.65
C ALA A 121 9.14 10.77 -14.81
N THR A 122 9.47 10.41 -16.05
CA THR A 122 8.78 10.85 -17.27
C THR A 122 8.29 9.64 -18.05
N GLY A 123 7.38 9.87 -19.02
CA GLY A 123 6.85 8.79 -19.85
C GLY A 123 5.67 8.05 -19.22
N PRO A 124 5.32 6.86 -19.75
CA PRO A 124 4.08 6.15 -19.38
C PRO A 124 3.99 5.72 -17.92
N TRP A 125 5.14 5.55 -17.24
CA TRP A 125 5.21 5.15 -15.85
C TRP A 125 5.22 6.32 -14.86
N ALA A 126 5.24 7.56 -15.33
CA ALA A 126 5.34 8.74 -14.48
C ALA A 126 4.31 8.78 -13.33
N PRO A 127 3.02 8.44 -13.54
CA PRO A 127 2.05 8.43 -12.46
C PRO A 127 2.42 7.48 -11.31
N GLY A 128 2.93 6.28 -11.63
CA GLY A 128 3.37 5.33 -10.61
C GLY A 128 4.67 5.77 -9.93
N PHE A 129 5.57 6.43 -10.65
CA PHE A 129 6.81 6.96 -10.09
C PHE A 129 6.55 8.10 -9.09
N ALA A 130 5.53 8.93 -9.36
CA ALA A 130 5.18 10.09 -8.53
C ALA A 130 4.34 9.72 -7.29
N ALA A 131 3.82 8.50 -7.25
CA ALA A 131 2.95 8.05 -6.16
C ALA A 131 3.63 8.05 -4.77
#